data_fb5bb3d7825709bfaf4812c2c0f9f9c1
#
_entry.id   fb5bb3d7825709bfaf4812c2c0f9f9c1
#
_cell.length_a   1.000
_cell.length_b   1.000
_cell.length_c   1.000
_cell.angle_alpha   90.00
_cell.angle_beta   90.00
_cell.angle_gamma   90.00
#
_symmetry.space_group_name_H-M   'P 1'
#
loop_
_entity.id
_entity.type
_entity.pdbx_description
1 polymer ?
#
loop_
_entity_poly.entity_id
_entity_poly.type
_entity_poly.pdbx_seq_one_letter_code
_entity_poly.pdbx_strand_id
1 'polypeptide(L)'
;EKNGKWFSSAKLINRFVPTEQKGTFLSRLHMCLKIARGMRRLHAAGLAHSDLSYNNVLVDPLSGSACIIDDDGLVVPGKFPPEVVGTPGFIAPEVLATKALKVDDPKKNLPKRTTDQHALAVLIYTFLLNRHPLDGGKVWDIDPQKDDDMRYGSNALFIEHPTDNTNRIKANQLGKSELPQGDPDKLPYTICGPYLKKLFDRAFID
;
A
#
# COMPACT_ATOMS: atom_id res chain seq x y z
N GLU A 1 -24.42 -19.33 -11.15
CA GLU A 1 -23.01 -18.94 -10.93
C GLU A 1 -22.77 -17.64 -11.66
N LYS A 2 -22.63 -16.52 -10.95
CA LYS A 2 -22.14 -15.28 -11.51
C LYS A 2 -20.66 -15.50 -11.75
N ASN A 3 -20.23 -15.64 -13.00
CA ASN A 3 -18.82 -15.72 -13.36
C ASN A 3 -18.12 -14.43 -12.88
N GLY A 4 -17.52 -14.50 -11.69
CA GLY A 4 -16.72 -13.42 -11.14
C GLY A 4 -15.57 -13.12 -12.10
N LYS A 5 -15.41 -11.86 -12.48
CA LYS A 5 -14.33 -11.44 -13.36
C LYS A 5 -13.15 -11.00 -12.51
N TRP A 6 -12.21 -11.90 -12.31
CA TRP A 6 -10.96 -11.63 -11.62
C TRP A 6 -10.02 -10.78 -12.46
N PHE A 7 -9.38 -9.80 -11.84
CA PHE A 7 -8.33 -9.00 -12.46
C PHE A 7 -7.33 -8.49 -11.41
N SER A 8 -6.16 -8.06 -11.88
CA SER A 8 -5.14 -7.45 -11.02
C SER A 8 -5.72 -6.22 -10.28
N SER A 9 -5.49 -6.14 -8.99
CA SER A 9 -6.01 -5.05 -8.16
C SER A 9 -5.47 -3.67 -8.56
N ALA A 10 -4.37 -3.60 -9.32
CA ALA A 10 -3.90 -2.38 -9.95
C ALA A 10 -4.97 -1.68 -10.80
N LYS A 11 -5.91 -2.44 -11.39
CA LYS A 11 -7.03 -1.87 -12.15
C LYS A 11 -8.05 -1.15 -11.29
N LEU A 12 -8.21 -1.50 -10.02
CA LEU A 12 -9.14 -0.81 -9.11
C LEU A 12 -8.79 0.65 -8.94
N ILE A 13 -7.50 0.92 -8.86
CA ILE A 13 -6.96 2.25 -8.62
C ILE A 13 -6.71 3.01 -9.92
N ASN A 14 -6.80 2.37 -11.07
CA ASN A 14 -6.62 3.02 -12.37
C ASN A 14 -7.83 3.91 -12.71
N ARG A 15 -7.59 5.21 -12.93
CA ARG A 15 -8.63 6.20 -13.24
C ARG A 15 -9.40 5.92 -14.53
N PHE A 16 -8.81 5.19 -15.47
CA PHE A 16 -9.44 4.85 -16.76
C PHE A 16 -10.39 3.66 -16.69
N VAL A 17 -10.37 2.89 -15.59
CA VAL A 17 -11.34 1.82 -15.39
C VAL A 17 -12.67 2.43 -14.93
N PRO A 18 -13.79 2.10 -15.60
CA PRO A 18 -15.12 2.59 -15.23
C PRO A 18 -15.48 2.30 -13.77
N THR A 19 -16.15 3.25 -13.12
CA THR A 19 -16.49 3.16 -11.68
C THR A 19 -17.36 1.95 -11.36
N GLU A 20 -18.28 1.58 -12.25
CA GLU A 20 -19.15 0.42 -12.13
C GLU A 20 -18.40 -0.92 -12.11
N GLN A 21 -17.18 -0.96 -12.65
CA GLN A 21 -16.31 -2.14 -12.61
C GLN A 21 -15.45 -2.21 -11.34
N LYS A 22 -15.39 -1.12 -10.58
CA LYS A 22 -14.56 -1.03 -9.37
C LYS A 22 -15.25 -1.51 -8.10
N GLY A 23 -16.52 -1.88 -8.20
CA GLY A 23 -17.33 -2.28 -7.07
C GLY A 23 -17.72 -1.14 -6.13
N THR A 24 -18.43 -1.47 -5.08
CA THR A 24 -18.88 -0.53 -4.04
C THR A 24 -17.82 -0.37 -2.95
N PHE A 25 -17.96 0.65 -2.11
CA PHE A 25 -17.12 0.80 -0.92
C PHE A 25 -17.18 -0.44 -0.01
N LEU A 26 -18.37 -1.03 0.16
CA LEU A 26 -18.54 -2.24 0.94
C LEU A 26 -17.80 -3.44 0.33
N SER A 27 -17.86 -3.63 -1.00
CA SER A 27 -17.10 -4.71 -1.65
C SER A 27 -15.59 -4.51 -1.51
N ARG A 28 -15.10 -3.27 -1.52
CA ARG A 28 -13.69 -2.94 -1.27
C ARG A 28 -13.28 -3.27 0.17
N LEU A 29 -14.12 -2.97 1.16
CA LEU A 29 -13.90 -3.40 2.55
C LEU A 29 -13.82 -4.92 2.67
N HIS A 30 -14.68 -5.67 1.97
CA HIS A 30 -14.62 -7.12 1.94
C HIS A 30 -13.31 -7.63 1.32
N MET A 31 -12.86 -7.03 0.21
CA MET A 31 -11.57 -7.37 -0.38
C MET A 31 -10.42 -7.11 0.61
N CYS A 32 -10.38 -5.94 1.24
CA CYS A 32 -9.38 -5.60 2.26
C CYS A 32 -9.37 -6.62 3.41
N LEU A 33 -10.55 -7.02 3.91
CA LEU A 33 -10.68 -8.04 4.95
C LEU A 33 -10.11 -9.39 4.51
N LYS A 34 -10.37 -9.81 3.27
CA LYS A 34 -9.84 -11.09 2.74
C LYS A 34 -8.33 -11.06 2.59
N ILE A 35 -7.77 -9.96 2.09
CA ILE A 35 -6.31 -9.76 1.99
C ILE A 35 -5.68 -9.80 3.39
N ALA A 36 -6.22 -9.04 4.35
CA ALA A 36 -5.70 -9.03 5.72
C ALA A 36 -5.76 -10.41 6.38
N ARG A 37 -6.82 -11.19 6.13
CA ARG A 37 -6.93 -12.58 6.60
C ARG A 37 -5.90 -13.50 5.93
N GLY A 38 -5.64 -13.31 4.64
CA GLY A 38 -4.59 -14.03 3.92
C GLY A 38 -3.22 -13.75 4.52
N MET A 39 -2.87 -12.47 4.69
CA MET A 39 -1.60 -12.05 5.31
C MET A 39 -1.46 -12.59 6.73
N ARG A 40 -2.51 -12.54 7.55
CA ARG A 40 -2.49 -13.11 8.90
C ARG A 40 -2.17 -14.60 8.90
N ARG A 41 -2.72 -15.38 7.95
CA ARG A 41 -2.42 -16.82 7.82
C ARG A 41 -0.98 -17.06 7.41
N LEU A 42 -0.47 -16.29 6.46
CA LEU A 42 0.91 -16.34 6.03
C LEU A 42 1.87 -16.05 7.20
N HIS A 43 1.63 -14.98 7.94
CA HIS A 43 2.41 -14.60 9.11
C HIS A 43 2.32 -15.63 10.25
N ALA A 44 1.16 -16.26 10.44
CA ALA A 44 1.00 -17.34 11.43
C ALA A 44 1.79 -18.60 11.07
N ALA A 45 2.01 -18.84 9.77
CA ALA A 45 2.90 -19.91 9.28
C ALA A 45 4.41 -19.56 9.39
N GLY A 46 4.74 -18.37 9.90
CA GLY A 46 6.13 -17.92 10.04
C GLY A 46 6.76 -17.29 8.80
N LEU A 47 5.94 -17.05 7.76
CA LEU A 47 6.36 -16.50 6.49
C LEU A 47 6.10 -14.99 6.41
N ALA A 48 6.83 -14.29 5.54
CA ALA A 48 6.53 -12.96 5.06
C ALA A 48 6.44 -12.97 3.53
N HIS A 49 5.63 -12.07 2.96
CA HIS A 49 5.43 -12.00 1.50
C HIS A 49 6.55 -11.27 0.80
N SER A 50 7.15 -10.29 1.46
CA SER A 50 8.21 -9.38 0.99
C SER A 50 7.83 -8.41 -0.12
N ASP A 51 6.91 -8.76 -1.03
CA ASP A 51 6.45 -7.91 -2.15
C ASP A 51 4.91 -7.82 -2.23
N LEU A 52 4.26 -7.54 -1.10
CA LEU A 52 2.82 -7.27 -1.12
C LEU A 52 2.55 -5.92 -1.79
N SER A 53 1.87 -5.94 -2.92
CA SER A 53 1.48 -4.73 -3.66
C SER A 53 0.17 -4.97 -4.41
N TYR A 54 -0.36 -3.93 -5.07
CA TYR A 54 -1.55 -4.08 -5.91
C TYR A 54 -1.32 -4.99 -7.14
N ASN A 55 -0.08 -5.23 -7.55
CA ASN A 55 0.25 -6.15 -8.65
C ASN A 55 0.08 -7.61 -8.23
N ASN A 56 0.35 -7.91 -6.95
CA ASN A 56 0.36 -9.26 -6.39
C ASN A 56 -0.96 -9.61 -5.67
N VAL A 57 -2.04 -8.92 -6.04
CA VAL A 57 -3.39 -9.23 -5.56
C VAL A 57 -4.37 -9.26 -6.73
N LEU A 58 -5.09 -10.36 -6.86
CA LEU A 58 -6.25 -10.48 -7.74
C LEU A 58 -7.53 -10.14 -6.97
N VAL A 59 -8.45 -9.47 -7.63
CA VAL A 59 -9.73 -9.05 -7.07
C VAL A 59 -10.89 -9.36 -7.99
N ASP A 60 -12.05 -9.60 -7.39
CA ASP A 60 -13.36 -9.53 -8.02
C ASP A 60 -14.21 -8.49 -7.26
N PRO A 61 -14.27 -7.25 -7.76
CA PRO A 61 -14.96 -6.17 -7.07
C PRO A 61 -16.47 -6.37 -6.92
N LEU A 62 -17.08 -7.16 -7.80
CA LEU A 62 -18.53 -7.39 -7.75
C LEU A 62 -18.90 -8.33 -6.60
N SER A 63 -18.09 -9.35 -6.34
CA SER A 63 -18.27 -10.26 -5.20
C SER A 63 -17.56 -9.79 -3.92
N GLY A 64 -16.68 -8.79 -4.01
CA GLY A 64 -15.80 -8.39 -2.91
C GLY A 64 -14.78 -9.47 -2.55
N SER A 65 -14.36 -10.28 -3.54
CA SER A 65 -13.36 -11.32 -3.36
C SER A 65 -11.95 -10.81 -3.68
N ALA A 66 -10.96 -11.35 -2.95
CA ALA A 66 -9.54 -11.06 -3.19
C ALA A 66 -8.69 -12.30 -2.91
N CYS A 67 -7.58 -12.42 -3.65
CA CYS A 67 -6.58 -13.48 -3.51
C CYS A 67 -5.19 -12.87 -3.66
N ILE A 68 -4.29 -13.18 -2.73
CA ILE A 68 -2.87 -12.85 -2.85
C ILE A 68 -2.25 -13.89 -3.78
N ILE A 69 -1.42 -13.43 -4.69
CA ILE A 69 -0.70 -14.21 -5.69
C ILE A 69 0.78 -13.89 -5.63
N ASP A 70 1.59 -14.59 -6.42
CA ASP A 70 3.03 -14.39 -6.52
C ASP A 70 3.73 -14.73 -5.20
N ASP A 71 3.74 -16.02 -4.88
CA ASP A 71 4.34 -16.59 -3.68
C ASP A 71 5.83 -16.96 -3.85
N ASP A 72 6.42 -16.73 -5.02
CA ASP A 72 7.84 -17.00 -5.30
C ASP A 72 8.77 -16.13 -4.41
N GLY A 73 8.30 -14.96 -3.99
CA GLY A 73 9.00 -14.05 -3.07
C GLY A 73 8.82 -14.34 -1.58
N LEU A 74 8.18 -15.44 -1.19
CA LEU A 74 7.99 -15.77 0.22
C LEU A 74 9.30 -15.99 0.95
N VAL A 75 9.44 -15.36 2.12
CA VAL A 75 10.63 -15.44 2.94
C VAL A 75 10.34 -16.01 4.32
N VAL A 76 11.33 -16.73 4.85
CA VAL A 76 11.39 -17.09 6.26
C VAL A 76 12.32 -16.09 6.94
N PRO A 77 11.77 -15.09 7.68
CA PRO A 77 12.59 -14.05 8.28
C PRO A 77 13.77 -14.61 9.10
N GLY A 78 14.97 -14.08 8.83
CA GLY A 78 16.21 -14.52 9.49
C GLY A 78 16.83 -15.82 8.97
N LYS A 79 16.20 -16.52 8.01
CA LYS A 79 16.77 -17.76 7.41
C LYS A 79 17.01 -17.62 5.91
N PHE A 80 16.04 -17.10 5.20
CA PHE A 80 16.11 -16.94 3.74
C PHE A 80 15.80 -15.47 3.41
N PRO A 81 16.83 -14.65 3.08
CA PRO A 81 16.62 -13.29 2.64
C PRO A 81 15.91 -13.29 1.28
N PRO A 82 15.03 -12.30 1.02
CA PRO A 82 14.37 -12.18 -0.26
C PRO A 82 15.35 -11.77 -1.36
N GLU A 83 15.12 -12.27 -2.57
CA GLU A 83 15.82 -11.81 -3.77
C GLU A 83 15.32 -10.42 -4.22
N VAL A 84 14.07 -10.11 -3.92
CA VAL A 84 13.40 -8.85 -4.28
C VAL A 84 13.08 -8.05 -3.01
N VAL A 85 13.33 -6.75 -3.05
CA VAL A 85 13.10 -5.85 -1.89
C VAL A 85 11.66 -5.39 -1.80
N GLY A 86 10.88 -5.53 -2.88
CA GLY A 86 9.47 -5.15 -2.97
C GLY A 86 9.18 -4.11 -4.06
N THR A 87 7.91 -3.81 -4.23
CA THR A 87 7.40 -2.82 -5.20
C THR A 87 7.55 -1.40 -4.63
N PRO A 88 8.09 -0.42 -5.41
CA PRO A 88 8.16 0.98 -4.99
C PRO A 88 6.83 1.51 -4.47
N GLY A 89 6.87 2.30 -3.39
CA GLY A 89 5.69 2.80 -2.69
C GLY A 89 5.07 1.82 -1.68
N PHE A 90 5.41 0.51 -1.74
CA PHE A 90 4.96 -0.49 -0.77
C PHE A 90 6.09 -0.95 0.18
N ILE A 91 7.34 -0.64 -0.18
CA ILE A 91 8.49 -0.96 0.66
C ILE A 91 8.42 -0.14 1.94
N ALA A 92 8.59 -0.80 3.08
CA ALA A 92 8.61 -0.09 4.37
C ALA A 92 9.81 0.87 4.44
N PRO A 93 9.64 2.07 5.03
CA PRO A 93 10.67 3.12 5.06
C PRO A 93 12.02 2.66 5.60
N GLU A 94 12.02 1.82 6.64
CA GLU A 94 13.25 1.27 7.22
C GLU A 94 14.00 0.32 6.29
N VAL A 95 13.30 -0.39 5.40
CA VAL A 95 13.91 -1.25 4.37
C VAL A 95 14.51 -0.39 3.27
N LEU A 96 13.75 0.60 2.81
CA LEU A 96 14.19 1.52 1.77
C LEU A 96 15.43 2.32 2.21
N ALA A 97 15.47 2.80 3.45
CA ALA A 97 16.61 3.53 4.02
C ALA A 97 17.93 2.73 4.01
N THR A 98 17.85 1.41 4.01
CA THR A 98 19.02 0.54 4.00
C THR A 98 19.21 -0.22 2.69
N LYS A 99 18.49 0.17 1.61
CA LYS A 99 18.51 -0.56 0.33
C LYS A 99 19.90 -0.72 -0.28
N ALA A 100 20.78 0.27 -0.10
CA ALA A 100 22.14 0.28 -0.63
C ALA A 100 23.13 -0.61 0.14
N LEU A 101 22.78 -1.06 1.35
CA LEU A 101 23.63 -1.94 2.14
C LEU A 101 23.64 -3.37 1.56
N LYS A 102 24.75 -4.08 1.72
CA LYS A 102 24.84 -5.50 1.35
C LYS A 102 23.89 -6.34 2.20
N VAL A 103 23.47 -7.50 1.68
CA VAL A 103 22.50 -8.38 2.34
C VAL A 103 23.02 -8.91 3.69
N ASP A 104 24.34 -9.11 3.81
CA ASP A 104 25.03 -9.57 5.00
C ASP A 104 25.42 -8.46 5.99
N ASP A 105 25.13 -7.19 5.66
CA ASP A 105 25.40 -6.06 6.56
C ASP A 105 24.46 -6.14 7.78
N PRO A 106 24.97 -6.10 9.02
CA PRO A 106 24.16 -6.17 10.24
C PRO A 106 23.13 -5.03 10.38
N LYS A 107 23.35 -3.92 9.67
CA LYS A 107 22.43 -2.76 9.67
C LYS A 107 21.38 -2.84 8.57
N LYS A 108 21.45 -3.86 7.69
CA LYS A 108 20.49 -4.04 6.61
C LYS A 108 19.14 -4.47 7.15
N ASN A 109 18.12 -3.66 6.90
CA ASN A 109 16.75 -4.08 7.15
C ASN A 109 16.23 -4.90 5.97
N LEU A 110 15.89 -6.14 6.24
CA LEU A 110 15.30 -7.05 5.25
C LEU A 110 13.78 -7.12 5.43
N PRO A 111 13.04 -7.42 4.37
CA PRO A 111 11.61 -7.70 4.45
C PRO A 111 11.29 -8.75 5.52
N LYS A 112 10.24 -8.48 6.29
CA LYS A 112 9.77 -9.30 7.40
C LYS A 112 8.28 -9.07 7.62
N ARG A 113 7.64 -9.78 8.54
CA ARG A 113 6.21 -9.66 8.81
C ARG A 113 5.76 -8.23 9.15
N THR A 114 6.60 -7.44 9.83
CA THR A 114 6.26 -6.04 10.15
C THR A 114 6.31 -5.14 8.91
N THR A 115 7.23 -5.37 7.98
CA THR A 115 7.27 -4.62 6.71
C THR A 115 6.10 -4.97 5.80
N ASP A 116 5.63 -6.24 5.82
CA ASP A 116 4.38 -6.62 5.17
C ASP A 116 3.16 -5.90 5.76
N GLN A 117 3.15 -5.60 7.06
CA GLN A 117 2.07 -4.84 7.70
C GLN A 117 2.02 -3.40 7.17
N HIS A 118 3.18 -2.77 6.92
CA HIS A 118 3.24 -1.48 6.25
C HIS A 118 2.66 -1.57 4.84
N ALA A 119 3.13 -2.52 4.02
CA ALA A 119 2.62 -2.74 2.66
C ALA A 119 1.09 -3.01 2.64
N LEU A 120 0.60 -3.80 3.60
CA LEU A 120 -0.83 -4.05 3.77
C LEU A 120 -1.61 -2.79 4.11
N ALA A 121 -1.08 -1.93 4.99
CA ALA A 121 -1.72 -0.66 5.34
C ALA A 121 -1.78 0.28 4.13
N VAL A 122 -0.69 0.39 3.34
CA VAL A 122 -0.67 1.14 2.08
C VAL A 122 -1.74 0.62 1.11
N LEU A 123 -1.80 -0.70 0.92
CA LEU A 123 -2.76 -1.33 0.01
C LEU A 123 -4.21 -1.07 0.43
N ILE A 124 -4.54 -1.28 1.70
CA ILE A 124 -5.88 -1.05 2.25
C ILE A 124 -6.26 0.43 2.12
N TYR A 125 -5.36 1.34 2.49
CA TYR A 125 -5.60 2.78 2.36
C TYR A 125 -5.91 3.15 0.91
N THR A 126 -5.08 2.67 -0.03
CA THR A 126 -5.22 2.94 -1.46
C THR A 126 -6.53 2.39 -2.02
N PHE A 127 -6.96 1.20 -1.59
CA PHE A 127 -8.23 0.60 -2.05
C PHE A 127 -9.46 1.36 -1.54
N LEU A 128 -9.41 1.87 -0.33
CA LEU A 128 -10.53 2.60 0.26
C LEU A 128 -10.62 4.04 -0.24
N LEU A 129 -9.48 4.71 -0.42
CA LEU A 129 -9.43 6.14 -0.66
C LEU A 129 -8.93 6.53 -2.06
N ASN A 130 -8.56 5.56 -2.91
CA ASN A 130 -8.02 5.76 -4.27
C ASN A 130 -6.82 6.72 -4.32
N ARG A 131 -6.03 6.79 -3.26
CA ARG A 131 -4.81 7.60 -3.15
C ARG A 131 -3.79 6.89 -2.27
N HIS A 132 -2.52 7.18 -2.51
CA HIS A 132 -1.44 6.60 -1.72
C HIS A 132 -1.25 7.37 -0.39
N PRO A 133 -1.05 6.71 0.76
CA PRO A 133 -0.98 7.39 2.06
C PRO A 133 0.22 8.33 2.21
N LEU A 134 1.29 8.12 1.45
CA LEU A 134 2.52 8.92 1.55
C LEU A 134 2.74 9.83 0.32
N ASP A 135 1.96 9.67 -0.75
CA ASP A 135 2.08 10.44 -1.99
C ASP A 135 1.08 11.62 -1.99
N GLY A 136 1.53 12.73 -1.46
CA GLY A 136 0.74 13.95 -1.34
C GLY A 136 1.23 15.10 -2.22
N GLY A 137 1.05 16.32 -1.73
CA GLY A 137 1.42 17.54 -2.46
C GLY A 137 2.85 18.01 -2.26
N LYS A 138 3.60 17.40 -1.37
CA LYS A 138 4.95 17.84 -1.02
C LYS A 138 5.98 17.26 -2.00
N VAL A 139 6.85 18.13 -2.49
CA VAL A 139 8.01 17.77 -3.30
C VAL A 139 9.24 17.89 -2.40
N TRP A 140 10.04 16.82 -2.33
CA TRP A 140 11.21 16.74 -1.46
C TRP A 140 12.51 17.03 -2.20
N ASP A 141 12.59 16.65 -3.50
CA ASP A 141 13.73 16.90 -4.36
C ASP A 141 13.27 17.21 -5.79
N ILE A 142 14.10 17.92 -6.56
CA ILE A 142 13.86 18.19 -7.99
C ILE A 142 14.10 16.93 -8.83
N ASP A 143 15.04 16.08 -8.40
CA ASP A 143 15.31 14.78 -9.01
C ASP A 143 14.18 13.79 -8.62
N PRO A 144 13.40 13.27 -9.59
CA PRO A 144 12.27 12.40 -9.30
C PRO A 144 12.65 11.14 -8.51
N GLN A 145 13.83 10.56 -8.77
CA GLN A 145 14.25 9.36 -8.07
C GLN A 145 14.59 9.65 -6.60
N LYS A 146 15.22 10.77 -6.34
CA LYS A 146 15.51 11.21 -4.97
C LYS A 146 14.25 11.63 -4.24
N ASP A 147 13.32 12.28 -4.93
CA ASP A 147 12.01 12.65 -4.40
C ASP A 147 11.25 11.40 -3.93
N ASP A 148 11.20 10.35 -4.76
CA ASP A 148 10.58 9.08 -4.41
C ASP A 148 11.29 8.38 -3.23
N ASP A 149 12.62 8.35 -3.23
CA ASP A 149 13.41 7.77 -2.14
C ASP A 149 13.20 8.49 -0.79
N MET A 150 12.98 9.80 -0.83
CA MET A 150 12.64 10.58 0.37
C MET A 150 11.17 10.40 0.75
N ARG A 151 10.26 10.48 -0.21
CA ARG A 151 8.80 10.41 -0.03
C ARG A 151 8.36 9.10 0.61
N TYR A 152 8.90 7.98 0.16
CA TYR A 152 8.55 6.65 0.67
C TYR A 152 9.53 6.14 1.74
N GLY A 153 10.64 6.83 1.96
CA GLY A 153 11.72 6.44 2.87
C GLY A 153 11.93 7.41 4.02
N SER A 154 13.08 8.07 4.04
CA SER A 154 13.56 8.87 5.19
C SER A 154 12.63 10.02 5.59
N ASN A 155 11.87 10.56 4.67
CA ASN A 155 10.99 11.71 4.89
C ASN A 155 9.51 11.33 4.71
N ALA A 156 9.18 10.05 4.81
CA ALA A 156 7.81 9.57 4.70
C ALA A 156 6.88 10.36 5.63
N LEU A 157 5.86 10.99 5.04
CA LEU A 157 4.91 11.81 5.79
C LEU A 157 3.50 11.46 5.36
N PHE A 158 2.70 10.99 6.32
CA PHE A 158 1.31 10.62 6.08
C PHE A 158 0.50 11.84 5.59
N ILE A 159 -0.22 11.67 4.47
CA ILE A 159 -1.01 12.77 3.87
C ILE A 159 -2.15 13.28 4.75
N GLU A 160 -2.60 12.46 5.72
CA GLU A 160 -3.63 12.80 6.71
C GLU A 160 -3.02 13.05 8.10
N HIS A 161 -1.72 13.36 8.17
CA HIS A 161 -1.05 13.63 9.44
C HIS A 161 -1.79 14.73 10.23
N PRO A 162 -2.07 14.54 11.54
CA PRO A 162 -2.96 15.40 12.30
C PRO A 162 -2.41 16.82 12.52
N THR A 163 -1.09 16.97 12.61
CA THR A 163 -0.42 18.26 12.91
C THR A 163 0.42 18.78 11.75
N ASP A 164 1.02 17.90 10.93
CA ASP A 164 1.78 18.32 9.73
C ASP A 164 0.94 18.08 8.47
N ASN A 165 0.39 19.15 7.92
CA ASN A 165 -0.45 19.11 6.71
C ASN A 165 0.32 19.47 5.43
N THR A 166 1.66 19.56 5.49
CA THR A 166 2.47 19.98 4.31
C THR A 166 2.44 18.98 3.17
N ASN A 167 2.19 17.68 3.46
CA ASN A 167 2.02 16.63 2.44
C ASN A 167 0.56 16.38 2.05
N ARG A 168 -0.40 17.16 2.57
CA ARG A 168 -1.82 16.94 2.28
C ARG A 168 -2.14 17.21 0.81
N ILE A 169 -2.93 16.31 0.20
CA ILE A 169 -3.38 16.48 -1.18
C ILE A 169 -4.30 17.69 -1.28
N LYS A 170 -4.06 18.55 -2.27
CA LYS A 170 -4.91 19.69 -2.62
C LYS A 170 -5.70 19.37 -3.88
N ALA A 171 -6.95 19.84 -3.96
CA ALA A 171 -7.85 19.57 -5.09
C ALA A 171 -7.25 19.93 -6.46
N ASN A 172 -6.42 20.99 -6.54
CA ASN A 172 -5.76 21.42 -7.77
C ASN A 172 -4.58 20.54 -8.22
N GLN A 173 -4.17 19.56 -7.42
CA GLN A 173 -3.09 18.61 -7.73
C GLN A 173 -3.63 17.29 -8.29
N LEU A 174 -4.96 17.11 -8.29
CA LEU A 174 -5.59 15.90 -8.79
C LEU A 174 -5.43 15.77 -10.31
N GLY A 175 -5.07 14.60 -10.76
CA GLY A 175 -5.04 14.24 -12.18
C GLY A 175 -3.71 14.44 -12.90
N LYS A 176 -2.64 14.86 -12.23
CA LYS A 176 -1.29 14.98 -12.82
C LYS A 176 -0.50 13.67 -12.79
N SER A 177 -0.86 12.72 -11.96
CA SER A 177 -0.22 11.41 -11.82
C SER A 177 -1.04 10.32 -12.52
N GLU A 178 -0.37 9.30 -13.08
CA GLU A 178 -1.02 8.08 -13.56
C GLU A 178 -1.64 7.27 -12.42
N LEU A 179 -1.10 7.41 -11.21
CA LEU A 179 -1.70 6.84 -10.01
C LEU A 179 -2.96 7.64 -9.65
N PRO A 180 -4.08 6.97 -9.34
CA PRO A 180 -5.31 7.65 -9.01
C PRO A 180 -5.16 8.37 -7.69
N GLN A 181 -5.11 9.67 -7.75
CA GLN A 181 -5.29 10.51 -6.57
C GLN A 181 -6.80 10.60 -6.32
N GLY A 182 -7.29 9.89 -5.31
CA GLY A 182 -8.66 10.02 -4.87
C GLY A 182 -8.91 11.44 -4.39
N ASP A 183 -9.96 12.06 -4.94
CA ASP A 183 -10.38 13.39 -4.55
C ASP A 183 -10.76 13.39 -3.06
N PRO A 184 -10.04 14.11 -2.16
CA PRO A 184 -10.32 14.12 -0.74
C PRO A 184 -11.69 14.72 -0.40
N ASP A 185 -12.27 15.54 -1.27
CA ASP A 185 -13.59 16.10 -1.07
C ASP A 185 -14.70 15.06 -1.38
N LYS A 186 -14.44 14.17 -2.33
CA LYS A 186 -15.38 13.08 -2.69
C LYS A 186 -15.18 11.82 -1.86
N LEU A 187 -13.94 11.53 -1.47
CA LEU A 187 -13.56 10.40 -0.61
C LEU A 187 -12.79 10.92 0.61
N PRO A 188 -13.47 11.60 1.55
CA PRO A 188 -12.80 12.14 2.72
C PRO A 188 -12.29 11.03 3.65
N TYR A 189 -11.14 11.26 4.28
CA TYR A 189 -10.53 10.32 5.24
C TYR A 189 -11.49 9.89 6.36
N THR A 190 -12.45 10.73 6.69
CA THR A 190 -13.48 10.46 7.71
C THR A 190 -14.37 9.25 7.40
N ILE A 191 -14.46 8.82 6.13
CA ILE A 191 -15.21 7.62 5.74
C ILE A 191 -14.64 6.34 6.36
N CYS A 192 -13.36 6.33 6.72
CA CYS A 192 -12.69 5.20 7.36
C CYS A 192 -13.19 4.93 8.78
N GLY A 193 -13.84 5.91 9.44
CA GLY A 193 -14.27 5.79 10.81
C GLY A 193 -13.10 5.71 11.81
N PRO A 194 -13.37 5.70 13.12
CA PRO A 194 -12.33 5.87 14.14
C PRO A 194 -11.35 4.69 14.23
N TYR A 195 -11.82 3.46 14.04
CA TYR A 195 -10.97 2.27 14.16
C TYR A 195 -9.93 2.16 13.06
N LEU A 196 -10.34 2.31 11.78
CA LEU A 196 -9.39 2.28 10.66
C LEU A 196 -8.44 3.47 10.70
N LYS A 197 -8.91 4.67 11.07
CA LYS A 197 -8.05 5.83 11.26
C LYS A 197 -6.95 5.55 12.27
N LYS A 198 -7.28 5.00 13.44
CA LYS A 198 -6.29 4.61 14.45
C LYS A 198 -5.28 3.57 13.93
N LEU A 199 -5.71 2.64 13.08
CA LEU A 199 -4.80 1.66 12.46
C LEU A 199 -3.86 2.32 11.45
N PHE A 200 -4.34 3.28 10.66
CA PHE A 200 -3.51 4.05 9.74
C PHE A 200 -2.53 4.98 10.47
N ASP A 201 -2.97 5.62 11.54
CA ASP A 201 -2.10 6.45 12.39
C ASP A 201 -0.92 5.60 12.91
N ARG A 202 -1.20 4.40 13.43
CA ARG A 202 -0.16 3.46 13.88
C ARG A 202 0.75 2.94 12.77
N ALA A 203 0.28 2.90 11.54
CA ALA A 203 1.06 2.40 10.42
C ALA A 203 1.96 3.46 9.78
N PHE A 204 1.59 4.75 9.89
CA PHE A 204 2.24 5.81 9.13
C PHE A 204 2.76 6.98 10.00
N ILE A 205 2.47 6.99 11.30
CA ILE A 205 2.89 8.05 12.23
C ILE A 205 3.73 7.50 13.39
N ASP A 206 3.30 6.39 14.02
CA ASP A 206 3.95 5.75 15.17
C ASP A 206 5.12 4.83 14.71
#